data_a8afa896f9b9d72599a5672374254e09
#
_entry.id   a8afa896f9b9d72599a5672374254e09
#
_cell.length_a   1.000
_cell.length_b   1.000
_cell.length_c   1.000
_cell.angle_alpha   90.00
_cell.angle_beta   90.00
_cell.angle_gamma   90.00
#
_symmetry.space_group_name_H-M   'P 1'
#
loop_
_entity.id
_entity.type
_entity.pdbx_description
1 polymer ?
#
loop_
_entity_poly.entity_id
_entity_poly.type
_entity_poly.pdbx_seq_one_letter_code
_entity_poly.pdbx_strand_id
1 'polypeptide(L)'
;VSLVAPENYSLEDASKAFSEYTMDAAKRYPNNLKPGEQVFTLPDGRISVSGQVAVMQINGLLTKVIFDKNPTHEFYIEESFPLDWMYPHLTPYGIIMKIERNPVPEITEDMVRRDHEYWSQYSERFIGNWINYETSAREVCDWALKTYLQRDLTGFKGDPAFVRDDNAQKAFSKLRNAIGKSIYTSRINTPAASPQVQQRMIKEAEFALKQAFAFCPYSPETVFNYSQLLATI
;
A
#
# COMPACT_ATOMS: atom_id res chain seq x y z
N VAL A 1 -9.93 12.91 2.40
CA VAL A 1 -10.76 11.91 1.68
C VAL A 1 -12.19 12.38 1.73
N SER A 2 -12.72 12.77 0.58
CA SER A 2 -14.16 13.09 0.47
C SER A 2 -14.89 11.76 0.30
N LEU A 3 -15.42 11.22 1.40
CA LEU A 3 -16.31 10.07 1.34
C LEU A 3 -17.69 10.56 0.92
N VAL A 4 -18.02 10.38 -0.36
CA VAL A 4 -19.40 10.55 -0.85
C VAL A 4 -20.11 9.20 -0.73
N ALA A 5 -20.35 8.78 0.51
CA ALA A 5 -21.18 7.60 0.79
C ALA A 5 -22.58 8.07 1.19
N PRO A 6 -23.67 7.52 0.59
CA PRO A 6 -25.04 7.87 0.97
C PRO A 6 -25.34 7.60 2.44
N GLU A 7 -24.78 6.51 2.99
CA GLU A 7 -24.94 6.16 4.40
C GLU A 7 -23.61 6.23 5.15
N ASN A 8 -23.64 6.90 6.30
CA ASN A 8 -22.49 7.11 7.17
C ASN A 8 -22.66 6.31 8.48
N TYR A 9 -21.62 6.29 9.31
CA TYR A 9 -21.72 5.74 10.66
C TYR A 9 -22.56 6.66 11.56
N SER A 10 -23.26 6.06 12.52
CA SER A 10 -24.01 6.77 13.56
C SER A 10 -23.14 7.01 14.80
N LEU A 11 -23.67 7.78 15.77
CA LEU A 11 -23.04 7.93 17.09
C LEU A 11 -22.96 6.59 17.83
N GLU A 12 -23.91 5.70 17.63
CA GLU A 12 -23.91 4.34 18.20
C GLU A 12 -22.78 3.51 17.60
N ASP A 13 -22.61 3.55 16.27
CA ASP A 13 -21.48 2.88 15.59
C ASP A 13 -20.13 3.40 16.10
N ALA A 14 -20.01 4.71 16.29
CA ALA A 14 -18.79 5.33 16.82
C ALA A 14 -18.50 4.86 18.26
N SER A 15 -19.52 4.83 19.11
CA SER A 15 -19.40 4.34 20.48
C SER A 15 -19.03 2.85 20.52
N LYS A 16 -19.61 2.04 19.65
CA LYS A 16 -19.32 0.62 19.51
C LYS A 16 -17.88 0.40 19.04
N ALA A 17 -17.44 1.10 18.00
CA ALA A 17 -16.06 1.00 17.47
C ALA A 17 -15.01 1.38 18.53
N PHE A 18 -15.26 2.46 19.27
CA PHE A 18 -14.40 2.86 20.37
C PHE A 18 -14.33 1.78 21.47
N SER A 19 -15.49 1.27 21.89
CA SER A 19 -15.59 0.22 22.90
C SER A 19 -14.89 -1.08 22.46
N GLU A 20 -15.10 -1.50 21.22
CA GLU A 20 -14.50 -2.70 20.64
C GLU A 20 -12.97 -2.59 20.63
N TYR A 21 -12.43 -1.47 20.16
CA TYR A 21 -10.98 -1.24 20.17
C TYR A 21 -10.42 -1.22 21.60
N THR A 22 -11.10 -0.53 22.52
CA THR A 22 -10.66 -0.42 23.93
C THR A 22 -10.65 -1.80 24.60
N MET A 23 -11.66 -2.61 24.35
CA MET A 23 -11.73 -3.99 24.91
C MET A 23 -10.64 -4.88 24.32
N ASP A 24 -10.35 -4.77 23.04
CA ASP A 24 -9.26 -5.51 22.39
C ASP A 24 -7.89 -5.07 22.94
N ALA A 25 -7.65 -3.77 23.04
CA ALA A 25 -6.42 -3.22 23.61
C ALA A 25 -6.23 -3.66 25.09
N ALA A 26 -7.30 -3.67 25.88
CA ALA A 26 -7.28 -4.13 27.26
C ALA A 26 -6.88 -5.61 27.38
N LYS A 27 -7.37 -6.49 26.48
CA LYS A 27 -6.97 -7.91 26.45
C LYS A 27 -5.49 -8.12 26.12
N ARG A 28 -4.91 -7.23 25.31
CA ARG A 28 -3.50 -7.30 24.89
C ARG A 28 -2.54 -6.64 25.86
N TYR A 29 -3.03 -5.76 26.72
CA TYR A 29 -2.24 -5.06 27.74
C TYR A 29 -1.80 -5.99 28.89
N PRO A 30 -0.58 -5.85 29.44
CA PRO A 30 0.50 -4.97 28.98
C PRO A 30 1.46 -5.59 27.95
N ASN A 31 1.36 -6.89 27.67
CA ASN A 31 2.44 -7.67 27.05
C ASN A 31 2.37 -7.73 25.51
N ASN A 32 1.19 -7.53 24.91
CA ASN A 32 0.95 -7.73 23.48
C ASN A 32 0.38 -6.47 22.81
N LEU A 33 0.91 -5.30 23.16
CA LEU A 33 0.52 -4.05 22.52
C LEU A 33 1.06 -3.96 21.09
N LYS A 34 0.31 -3.33 20.19
CA LYS A 34 0.78 -3.00 18.85
C LYS A 34 1.87 -1.91 18.94
N PRO A 35 2.87 -1.89 18.05
CA PRO A 35 3.88 -0.83 18.03
C PRO A 35 3.24 0.56 17.98
N GLY A 36 3.62 1.45 18.91
CA GLY A 36 3.10 2.82 19.02
C GLY A 36 1.72 2.94 19.67
N GLU A 37 1.13 1.84 20.14
CA GLU A 37 -0.11 1.85 20.91
C GLU A 37 0.13 2.42 22.32
N GLN A 38 -0.77 3.31 22.76
CA GLN A 38 -0.72 3.93 24.07
C GLN A 38 -1.92 3.49 24.89
N VAL A 39 -1.68 2.62 25.87
CA VAL A 39 -2.69 2.05 26.76
C VAL A 39 -2.30 2.32 28.20
N PHE A 40 -3.22 2.79 29.01
CA PHE A 40 -3.00 3.15 30.39
C PHE A 40 -4.08 2.56 31.29
N THR A 41 -3.72 2.22 32.52
CA THR A 41 -4.68 1.94 33.58
C THR A 41 -4.97 3.23 34.35
N LEU A 42 -6.23 3.62 34.38
CA LEU A 42 -6.68 4.77 35.17
C LEU A 42 -6.72 4.42 36.68
N PRO A 43 -6.74 5.41 37.58
CA PRO A 43 -6.81 5.17 39.03
C PRO A 43 -8.04 4.37 39.49
N ASP A 44 -9.11 4.39 38.70
CA ASP A 44 -10.34 3.61 38.94
C ASP A 44 -10.31 2.19 38.33
N GLY A 45 -9.15 1.78 37.79
CA GLY A 45 -8.93 0.46 37.18
C GLY A 45 -9.41 0.33 35.74
N ARG A 46 -10.01 1.36 35.16
CA ARG A 46 -10.41 1.35 33.73
C ARG A 46 -9.19 1.47 32.82
N ILE A 47 -9.27 0.79 31.66
CA ILE A 47 -8.27 0.95 30.61
C ILE A 47 -8.64 2.15 29.74
N SER A 48 -7.66 3.01 29.51
CA SER A 48 -7.73 4.12 28.58
C SER A 48 -6.78 3.91 27.42
N VAL A 49 -7.21 4.26 26.23
CA VAL A 49 -6.43 4.19 24.99
C VAL A 49 -6.26 5.59 24.41
N SER A 50 -5.11 5.87 23.84
CA SER A 50 -4.83 7.16 23.22
C SER A 50 -3.80 7.05 22.10
N GLY A 51 -3.48 8.18 21.46
CA GLY A 51 -2.47 8.28 20.43
C GLY A 51 -2.94 7.93 19.03
N GLN A 52 -2.04 8.07 18.07
CA GLN A 52 -2.34 7.93 16.65
C GLN A 52 -2.81 6.52 16.28
N VAL A 53 -2.26 5.49 16.90
CA VAL A 53 -2.65 4.09 16.63
C VAL A 53 -4.10 3.84 17.01
N ALA A 54 -4.55 4.35 18.18
CA ALA A 54 -5.96 4.25 18.58
C ALA A 54 -6.89 4.92 17.57
N VAL A 55 -6.55 6.14 17.15
CA VAL A 55 -7.33 6.87 16.13
C VAL A 55 -7.39 6.10 14.82
N MET A 56 -6.27 5.55 14.34
CA MET A 56 -6.22 4.76 13.11
C MET A 56 -7.07 3.49 13.20
N GLN A 57 -6.99 2.76 14.31
CA GLN A 57 -7.74 1.52 14.50
C GLN A 57 -9.25 1.78 14.60
N ILE A 58 -9.67 2.80 15.36
CA ILE A 58 -11.08 3.20 15.47
C ILE A 58 -11.60 3.66 14.09
N ASN A 59 -10.84 4.48 13.36
CA ASN A 59 -11.20 4.88 12.00
C ASN A 59 -11.29 3.66 11.06
N GLY A 60 -10.45 2.64 11.29
CA GLY A 60 -10.54 1.36 10.58
C GLY A 60 -11.90 0.69 10.75
N LEU A 61 -12.39 0.60 11.98
CA LEU A 61 -13.70 0.04 12.29
C LEU A 61 -14.82 0.88 11.69
N LEU A 62 -14.75 2.21 11.78
CA LEU A 62 -15.77 3.12 11.24
C LEU A 62 -15.82 3.08 9.70
N THR A 63 -14.68 3.01 9.03
CA THR A 63 -14.66 2.87 7.56
C THR A 63 -15.23 1.54 7.11
N LYS A 64 -15.05 0.46 7.89
CA LYS A 64 -15.71 -0.83 7.65
C LYS A 64 -17.24 -0.72 7.76
N VAL A 65 -17.74 -0.02 8.76
CA VAL A 65 -19.17 0.24 8.91
C VAL A 65 -19.74 0.98 7.69
N ILE A 66 -19.04 2.03 7.22
CA ILE A 66 -19.45 2.78 6.02
C ILE A 66 -19.46 1.84 4.80
N PHE A 67 -18.42 1.05 4.63
CA PHE A 67 -18.33 0.08 3.54
C PHE A 67 -19.52 -0.88 3.55
N ASP A 68 -19.86 -1.45 4.70
CA ASP A 68 -20.94 -2.43 4.84
C ASP A 68 -22.33 -1.82 4.63
N LYS A 69 -22.56 -0.58 5.07
CA LYS A 69 -23.84 0.14 4.88
C LYS A 69 -24.10 0.55 3.42
N ASN A 70 -23.09 0.57 2.58
CA ASN A 70 -23.20 1.00 1.18
C ASN A 70 -22.88 -0.13 0.19
N PRO A 71 -23.63 -1.25 0.18
CA PRO A 71 -23.27 -2.45 -0.58
C PRO A 71 -23.31 -2.26 -2.10
N THR A 72 -24.01 -1.27 -2.61
CA THR A 72 -24.14 -0.98 -4.04
C THR A 72 -23.09 0.01 -4.56
N HIS A 73 -22.25 0.56 -3.67
CA HIS A 73 -21.22 1.54 -4.03
C HIS A 73 -19.85 0.89 -4.13
N GLU A 74 -19.03 1.38 -5.05
CA GLU A 74 -17.66 1.00 -5.17
C GLU A 74 -16.76 1.85 -4.29
N PHE A 75 -15.71 1.24 -3.72
CA PHE A 75 -14.76 1.91 -2.84
C PHE A 75 -13.34 1.76 -3.37
N TYR A 76 -12.57 2.83 -3.28
CA TYR A 76 -11.20 2.91 -3.75
C TYR A 76 -10.31 3.56 -2.71
N ILE A 77 -9.02 3.23 -2.73
CA ILE A 77 -8.01 3.78 -1.83
C ILE A 77 -6.70 4.04 -2.58
N GLU A 78 -6.05 5.16 -2.28
CA GLU A 78 -4.73 5.52 -2.82
C GLU A 78 -3.59 5.35 -1.81
N GLU A 79 -3.90 5.13 -0.53
CA GLU A 79 -2.93 5.15 0.54
C GLU A 79 -2.05 3.90 0.59
N SER A 80 -0.76 4.13 0.88
CA SER A 80 0.23 3.07 1.08
C SER A 80 0.03 2.28 2.38
N PHE A 81 -0.81 2.78 3.28
CA PHE A 81 -1.15 2.16 4.56
C PHE A 81 -2.66 1.91 4.66
N PRO A 82 -3.19 0.93 3.91
CA PRO A 82 -4.57 0.51 4.07
C PRO A 82 -4.86 0.07 5.51
N LEU A 83 -6.12 0.19 5.91
CA LEU A 83 -6.56 -0.30 7.20
C LEU A 83 -6.62 -1.84 7.18
N ASP A 84 -6.39 -2.48 8.32
CA ASP A 84 -6.18 -3.93 8.43
C ASP A 84 -7.26 -4.76 7.70
N TRP A 85 -8.52 -4.37 7.83
CA TRP A 85 -9.64 -5.08 7.18
C TRP A 85 -9.64 -4.98 5.65
N MET A 86 -8.98 -3.96 5.08
CA MET A 86 -8.99 -3.72 3.62
C MET A 86 -8.09 -4.68 2.86
N TYR A 87 -6.96 -5.11 3.45
CA TYR A 87 -5.94 -5.91 2.75
C TYR A 87 -6.49 -7.12 1.99
N PRO A 88 -7.38 -7.96 2.57
CA PRO A 88 -7.94 -9.09 1.84
C PRO A 88 -8.80 -8.70 0.64
N HIS A 89 -9.31 -7.47 0.62
CA HIS A 89 -10.24 -6.96 -0.39
C HIS A 89 -9.56 -6.17 -1.51
N LEU A 90 -8.25 -5.86 -1.40
CA LEU A 90 -7.57 -4.97 -2.34
C LEU A 90 -7.25 -5.67 -3.66
N THR A 91 -7.54 -4.95 -4.76
CA THR A 91 -7.09 -5.29 -6.12
C THR A 91 -6.51 -4.06 -6.82
N PRO A 92 -5.54 -4.23 -7.75
CA PRO A 92 -5.01 -3.11 -8.51
C PRO A 92 -6.09 -2.52 -9.43
N TYR A 93 -6.18 -1.19 -9.47
CA TYR A 93 -7.12 -0.47 -10.31
C TYR A 93 -6.50 0.83 -10.82
N GLY A 94 -5.74 0.73 -11.88
CA GLY A 94 -5.02 1.87 -12.43
C GLY A 94 -3.98 2.43 -11.45
N ILE A 95 -4.06 3.72 -11.11
CA ILE A 95 -3.14 4.36 -10.15
C ILE A 95 -3.50 4.13 -8.69
N ILE A 96 -4.69 3.62 -8.41
CA ILE A 96 -5.23 3.39 -7.07
C ILE A 96 -5.58 1.92 -6.87
N MET A 97 -6.08 1.58 -5.70
CA MET A 97 -6.55 0.23 -5.38
C MET A 97 -8.05 0.23 -5.22
N LYS A 98 -8.73 -0.79 -5.74
CA LYS A 98 -10.15 -1.04 -5.50
C LYS A 98 -10.31 -1.91 -4.27
N ILE A 99 -11.36 -1.63 -3.48
CA ILE A 99 -11.76 -2.46 -2.34
C ILE A 99 -12.95 -3.31 -2.81
N GLU A 100 -12.69 -4.57 -3.10
CA GLU A 100 -13.72 -5.52 -3.54
C GLU A 100 -14.68 -5.89 -2.40
N ARG A 101 -15.94 -6.17 -2.72
CA ARG A 101 -16.96 -6.52 -1.71
C ARG A 101 -16.62 -7.78 -0.94
N ASN A 102 -16.13 -8.77 -1.64
CA ASN A 102 -15.68 -10.01 -1.03
C ASN A 102 -14.15 -10.05 -0.97
N PRO A 103 -13.57 -10.73 0.02
CA PRO A 103 -12.14 -10.98 0.02
C PRO A 103 -11.70 -11.64 -1.29
N VAL A 104 -10.60 -11.17 -1.83
CA VAL A 104 -9.96 -11.71 -3.04
C VAL A 104 -8.84 -12.64 -2.59
N PRO A 105 -9.02 -13.95 -2.65
CA PRO A 105 -8.04 -14.90 -2.13
C PRO A 105 -6.74 -14.90 -2.93
N GLU A 106 -6.82 -14.60 -4.23
CA GLU A 106 -5.69 -14.61 -5.15
C GLU A 106 -5.78 -13.46 -6.15
N ILE A 107 -4.66 -12.80 -6.40
CA ILE A 107 -4.52 -11.86 -7.53
C ILE A 107 -4.31 -12.68 -8.81
N THR A 108 -5.29 -12.62 -9.70
CA THR A 108 -5.28 -13.41 -10.93
C THR A 108 -4.28 -12.87 -11.96
N GLU A 109 -3.90 -13.70 -12.92
CA GLU A 109 -3.03 -13.27 -14.05
C GLU A 109 -3.66 -12.14 -14.86
N ASP A 110 -4.97 -12.12 -15.02
CA ASP A 110 -5.67 -11.04 -15.72
C ASP A 110 -5.60 -9.71 -14.95
N MET A 111 -5.67 -9.74 -13.62
CA MET A 111 -5.47 -8.55 -12.77
C MET A 111 -4.05 -8.03 -12.92
N VAL A 112 -3.04 -8.90 -12.87
CA VAL A 112 -1.64 -8.56 -13.08
C VAL A 112 -1.42 -7.97 -14.46
N ARG A 113 -1.94 -8.61 -15.50
CA ARG A 113 -1.82 -8.13 -16.89
C ARG A 113 -2.37 -6.71 -17.04
N ARG A 114 -3.58 -6.44 -16.50
CA ARG A 114 -4.18 -5.09 -16.54
C ARG A 114 -3.37 -4.06 -15.75
N ASP A 115 -2.81 -4.43 -14.61
CA ASP A 115 -1.91 -3.57 -13.84
C ASP A 115 -0.65 -3.21 -14.66
N HIS A 116 -0.03 -4.21 -15.30
CA HIS A 116 1.13 -4.00 -16.17
C HIS A 116 0.82 -3.12 -17.38
N GLU A 117 -0.28 -3.40 -18.10
CA GLU A 117 -0.72 -2.60 -19.24
C GLU A 117 -0.95 -1.15 -18.87
N TYR A 118 -1.52 -0.91 -17.69
CA TYR A 118 -1.74 0.44 -17.20
C TYR A 118 -0.42 1.15 -16.85
N TRP A 119 0.44 0.53 -16.06
CA TRP A 119 1.68 1.15 -15.62
C TRP A 119 2.75 1.22 -16.71
N SER A 120 2.70 0.37 -17.72
CA SER A 120 3.61 0.46 -18.87
C SER A 120 3.49 1.80 -19.60
N GLN A 121 2.27 2.35 -19.71
CA GLN A 121 2.03 3.64 -20.35
C GLN A 121 2.72 4.80 -19.62
N TYR A 122 2.67 4.79 -18.27
CA TYR A 122 3.36 5.77 -17.46
C TYR A 122 4.87 5.55 -17.44
N SER A 123 5.30 4.30 -17.34
CA SER A 123 6.70 3.93 -17.39
C SER A 123 7.34 4.33 -18.73
N GLU A 124 6.66 4.07 -19.85
CA GLU A 124 7.09 4.50 -21.19
C GLU A 124 7.28 6.02 -21.24
N ARG A 125 6.28 6.76 -20.82
CA ARG A 125 6.32 8.22 -20.83
C ARG A 125 7.38 8.79 -19.90
N PHE A 126 7.50 8.28 -18.67
CA PHE A 126 8.33 8.91 -17.65
C PHE A 126 9.79 8.48 -17.71
N ILE A 127 10.05 7.18 -17.94
CA ILE A 127 11.40 6.61 -17.85
C ILE A 127 11.78 5.70 -19.03
N GLY A 128 10.87 5.52 -20.04
CA GLY A 128 11.14 4.76 -21.26
C GLY A 128 10.88 3.26 -21.16
N ASN A 129 10.11 2.81 -20.18
CA ASN A 129 9.63 1.42 -19.96
C ASN A 129 10.70 0.33 -20.11
N TRP A 130 11.91 0.58 -19.61
CA TRP A 130 13.06 -0.34 -19.74
C TRP A 130 13.11 -1.41 -18.65
N ILE A 131 12.34 -1.25 -17.56
CA ILE A 131 12.29 -2.19 -16.44
C ILE A 131 11.42 -3.39 -16.82
N ASN A 132 11.94 -4.58 -16.59
CA ASN A 132 11.24 -5.85 -16.73
C ASN A 132 11.58 -6.78 -15.54
N TYR A 133 11.09 -8.01 -15.56
CA TYR A 133 11.35 -8.97 -14.48
C TYR A 133 12.84 -9.31 -14.30
N GLU A 134 13.59 -9.33 -15.39
CA GLU A 134 15.01 -9.70 -15.39
C GLU A 134 15.93 -8.51 -15.00
N THR A 135 15.40 -7.30 -15.01
CA THR A 135 16.15 -6.11 -14.59
C THR A 135 16.54 -6.23 -13.12
N SER A 136 17.85 -6.27 -12.85
CA SER A 136 18.37 -6.41 -11.49
C SER A 136 18.22 -5.11 -10.68
N ALA A 137 18.17 -5.24 -9.35
CA ALA A 137 18.18 -4.08 -8.44
C ALA A 137 19.41 -3.17 -8.69
N ARG A 138 20.56 -3.76 -9.04
CA ARG A 138 21.78 -3.02 -9.35
C ARG A 138 21.61 -2.13 -10.58
N GLU A 139 21.07 -2.68 -11.67
CA GLU A 139 20.80 -1.91 -12.89
C GLU A 139 19.88 -0.74 -12.62
N VAL A 140 18.83 -0.93 -11.77
CA VAL A 140 17.92 0.15 -11.39
C VAL A 140 18.64 1.23 -10.57
N CYS A 141 19.50 0.83 -9.63
CA CYS A 141 20.29 1.76 -8.85
C CYS A 141 21.31 2.55 -9.72
N ASP A 142 22.02 1.87 -10.62
CA ASP A 142 23.00 2.49 -11.51
C ASP A 142 22.31 3.49 -12.47
N TRP A 143 21.14 3.11 -13.00
CA TRP A 143 20.33 4.00 -13.82
C TRP A 143 19.83 5.23 -13.03
N ALA A 144 19.35 5.03 -11.79
CA ALA A 144 18.89 6.10 -10.94
C ALA A 144 20.03 7.07 -10.57
N LEU A 145 21.20 6.54 -10.23
CA LEU A 145 22.42 7.32 -9.96
C LEU A 145 22.79 8.20 -11.16
N LYS A 146 22.85 7.61 -12.37
CA LYS A 146 23.15 8.31 -13.61
C LYS A 146 22.11 9.42 -13.87
N THR A 147 20.82 9.06 -13.84
CA THR A 147 19.73 9.94 -14.28
C THR A 147 19.45 11.07 -13.27
N TYR A 148 19.32 10.75 -12.00
CA TYR A 148 18.89 11.73 -10.99
C TYR A 148 20.03 12.43 -10.28
N LEU A 149 21.12 11.75 -9.95
CA LEU A 149 22.23 12.34 -9.21
C LEU A 149 23.24 13.01 -10.16
N GLN A 150 23.71 12.27 -11.17
CA GLN A 150 24.68 12.80 -12.13
C GLN A 150 24.05 13.71 -13.19
N ARG A 151 22.71 13.67 -13.32
CA ARG A 151 21.96 14.41 -14.34
C ARG A 151 22.37 14.08 -15.77
N ASP A 152 22.92 12.89 -15.98
CA ASP A 152 23.28 12.41 -17.31
C ASP A 152 22.08 11.71 -17.97
N LEU A 153 21.49 12.40 -18.93
CA LEU A 153 20.35 11.92 -19.71
C LEU A 153 20.79 11.30 -21.06
N THR A 154 22.07 11.00 -21.25
CA THR A 154 22.56 10.34 -22.48
C THR A 154 21.91 8.97 -22.63
N GLY A 155 21.14 8.77 -23.71
CA GLY A 155 20.37 7.56 -23.97
C GLY A 155 19.07 7.42 -23.18
N PHE A 156 18.66 8.45 -22.41
CA PHE A 156 17.39 8.47 -21.72
C PHE A 156 16.23 8.48 -22.72
N LYS A 157 15.25 7.61 -22.52
CA LYS A 157 14.12 7.43 -23.42
C LYS A 157 12.80 8.03 -22.91
N GLY A 158 12.75 8.39 -21.63
CA GLY A 158 11.57 8.99 -21.02
C GLY A 158 11.47 10.49 -21.24
N ASP A 159 10.58 11.16 -20.49
CA ASP A 159 10.40 12.60 -20.52
C ASP A 159 11.42 13.30 -19.60
N PRO A 160 12.35 14.11 -20.15
CA PRO A 160 13.31 14.87 -19.33
C PRO A 160 12.64 15.84 -18.35
N ALA A 161 11.38 16.26 -18.60
CA ALA A 161 10.63 17.11 -17.68
C ALA A 161 10.29 16.35 -16.41
N PHE A 162 9.96 15.04 -16.50
CA PHE A 162 9.70 14.20 -15.34
C PHE A 162 10.91 14.11 -14.39
N VAL A 163 12.13 14.02 -14.95
CA VAL A 163 13.37 14.00 -14.14
C VAL A 163 13.61 15.28 -13.34
N ARG A 164 12.92 16.37 -13.69
CA ARG A 164 13.02 17.68 -13.02
C ARG A 164 11.81 17.98 -12.12
N ASP A 165 10.77 17.18 -12.19
CA ASP A 165 9.52 17.37 -11.44
C ASP A 165 9.47 16.47 -10.21
N ASP A 166 10.01 16.97 -9.09
CA ASP A 166 10.01 16.31 -7.78
C ASP A 166 8.62 15.88 -7.32
N ASN A 167 7.58 16.69 -7.60
CA ASN A 167 6.23 16.38 -7.15
C ASN A 167 5.64 15.23 -7.94
N ALA A 168 5.80 15.22 -9.25
CA ALA A 168 5.38 14.09 -10.08
C ALA A 168 6.13 12.81 -9.71
N GLN A 169 7.44 12.86 -9.53
CA GLN A 169 8.26 11.71 -9.11
C GLN A 169 7.73 11.11 -7.79
N LYS A 170 7.55 11.93 -6.76
CA LYS A 170 7.05 11.49 -5.44
C LYS A 170 5.64 10.92 -5.53
N ALA A 171 4.75 11.57 -6.28
CA ALA A 171 3.36 11.13 -6.44
C ALA A 171 3.29 9.76 -7.12
N PHE A 172 3.92 9.59 -8.29
CA PHE A 172 3.85 8.33 -9.02
C PHE A 172 4.62 7.20 -8.35
N SER A 173 5.75 7.51 -7.68
CA SER A 173 6.46 6.57 -6.84
C SER A 173 5.59 6.07 -5.68
N LYS A 174 4.91 6.98 -4.96
CA LYS A 174 3.99 6.63 -3.86
C LYS A 174 2.87 5.71 -4.35
N LEU A 175 2.21 6.06 -5.45
CA LEU A 175 1.09 5.30 -5.99
C LEU A 175 1.52 3.89 -6.44
N ARG A 176 2.65 3.78 -7.15
CA ARG A 176 3.17 2.47 -7.59
C ARG A 176 3.65 1.63 -6.41
N ASN A 177 4.33 2.25 -5.43
CA ASN A 177 4.76 1.62 -4.20
C ASN A 177 3.57 1.08 -3.38
N ALA A 178 2.46 1.83 -3.30
CA ALA A 178 1.25 1.40 -2.62
C ALA A 178 0.71 0.08 -3.19
N ILE A 179 0.65 -0.07 -4.52
CA ILE A 179 0.25 -1.31 -5.18
C ILE A 179 1.25 -2.43 -4.89
N GLY A 180 2.54 -2.18 -5.07
CA GLY A 180 3.60 -3.16 -4.82
C GLY A 180 3.57 -3.73 -3.40
N LYS A 181 3.42 -2.85 -2.40
CA LYS A 181 3.39 -3.24 -0.99
C LYS A 181 2.03 -3.81 -0.57
N SER A 182 0.95 -3.05 -0.78
CA SER A 182 -0.35 -3.36 -0.17
C SER A 182 -1.09 -4.48 -0.89
N ILE A 183 -0.79 -4.74 -2.16
CA ILE A 183 -1.38 -5.84 -2.92
C ILE A 183 -0.39 -6.99 -3.03
N TYR A 184 0.73 -6.82 -3.72
CA TYR A 184 1.61 -7.94 -4.04
C TYR A 184 2.39 -8.44 -2.83
N THR A 185 3.10 -7.57 -2.10
CA THR A 185 3.88 -8.00 -0.92
C THR A 185 2.99 -8.60 0.16
N SER A 186 1.81 -8.05 0.41
CA SER A 186 0.89 -8.58 1.42
C SER A 186 0.38 -9.99 1.11
N ARG A 187 0.41 -10.42 -0.16
CA ARG A 187 -0.03 -11.75 -0.60
C ARG A 187 1.07 -12.80 -0.57
N ILE A 188 2.34 -12.43 -0.39
CA ILE A 188 3.46 -13.39 -0.35
C ILE A 188 3.28 -14.40 0.79
N ASN A 189 2.90 -13.91 1.98
CA ASN A 189 2.79 -14.73 3.19
C ASN A 189 1.34 -15.09 3.56
N THR A 190 0.43 -15.11 2.58
CA THR A 190 -0.96 -15.52 2.83
C THR A 190 -0.99 -17.03 3.15
N PRO A 191 -1.57 -17.49 4.28
CA PRO A 191 -1.51 -18.89 4.71
C PRO A 191 -2.04 -19.91 3.70
N ALA A 192 -2.93 -19.49 2.80
CA ALA A 192 -3.51 -20.35 1.78
C ALA A 192 -2.78 -20.32 0.43
N ALA A 193 -1.72 -19.51 0.29
CA ALA A 193 -1.01 -19.36 -0.98
C ALA A 193 -0.11 -20.58 -1.26
N SER A 194 -0.23 -21.16 -2.46
CA SER A 194 0.71 -22.19 -2.92
C SER A 194 2.11 -21.59 -3.16
N PRO A 195 3.18 -22.39 -3.14
CA PRO A 195 4.53 -21.90 -3.46
C PRO A 195 4.60 -21.18 -4.82
N GLN A 196 3.83 -21.61 -5.81
CA GLN A 196 3.78 -20.97 -7.13
C GLN A 196 3.15 -19.58 -7.06
N VAL A 197 2.06 -19.43 -6.29
CA VAL A 197 1.41 -18.12 -6.06
C VAL A 197 2.34 -17.20 -5.28
N GLN A 198 3.02 -17.70 -4.25
CA GLN A 198 4.01 -16.92 -3.49
C GLN A 198 5.13 -16.42 -4.40
N GLN A 199 5.70 -17.30 -5.22
CA GLN A 199 6.77 -16.93 -6.16
C GLN A 199 6.31 -15.88 -7.18
N ARG A 200 5.08 -16.01 -7.68
CA ARG A 200 4.48 -15.01 -8.57
C ARG A 200 4.34 -13.68 -7.85
N MET A 201 3.80 -13.65 -6.65
CA MET A 201 3.62 -12.42 -5.88
C MET A 201 4.95 -11.74 -5.54
N ILE A 202 6.01 -12.50 -5.28
CA ILE A 202 7.36 -11.97 -5.12
C ILE A 202 7.81 -11.23 -6.39
N LYS A 203 7.67 -11.86 -7.55
CA LYS A 203 8.05 -11.25 -8.84
C LYS A 203 7.26 -9.97 -9.13
N GLU A 204 5.95 -9.99 -8.87
CA GLU A 204 5.09 -8.81 -9.06
C GLU A 204 5.42 -7.69 -8.08
N ALA A 205 5.66 -8.02 -6.81
CA ALA A 205 6.06 -7.06 -5.81
C ALA A 205 7.40 -6.41 -6.19
N GLU A 206 8.39 -7.23 -6.56
CA GLU A 206 9.70 -6.73 -6.98
C GLU A 206 9.59 -5.84 -8.22
N PHE A 207 8.84 -6.25 -9.23
CA PHE A 207 8.64 -5.47 -10.46
C PHE A 207 7.99 -4.11 -10.16
N ALA A 208 6.92 -4.09 -9.35
CA ALA A 208 6.24 -2.85 -8.98
C ALA A 208 7.14 -1.92 -8.15
N LEU A 209 7.91 -2.47 -7.20
CA LEU A 209 8.82 -1.68 -6.36
C LEU A 209 10.05 -1.18 -7.13
N LYS A 210 10.57 -1.93 -8.11
CA LYS A 210 11.58 -1.44 -9.06
C LYS A 210 11.09 -0.21 -9.84
N GLN A 211 9.87 -0.26 -10.36
CA GLN A 211 9.27 0.88 -11.05
C GLN A 211 9.08 2.07 -10.11
N ALA A 212 8.55 1.83 -8.91
CA ALA A 212 8.35 2.88 -7.91
C ALA A 212 9.68 3.56 -7.52
N PHE A 213 10.74 2.77 -7.34
CA PHE A 213 12.08 3.28 -7.06
C PHE A 213 12.65 4.07 -8.23
N ALA A 214 12.49 3.58 -9.46
CA ALA A 214 12.95 4.30 -10.64
C ALA A 214 12.19 5.63 -10.87
N PHE A 215 10.93 5.73 -10.45
CA PHE A 215 10.21 7.01 -10.49
C PHE A 215 10.74 8.03 -9.48
N CYS A 216 11.12 7.59 -8.27
CA CYS A 216 11.68 8.47 -7.23
C CYS A 216 12.65 7.73 -6.30
N PRO A 217 13.95 7.65 -6.64
CA PRO A 217 14.93 6.87 -5.88
C PRO A 217 15.28 7.45 -4.50
N TYR A 218 14.81 8.64 -4.20
CA TYR A 218 14.97 9.30 -2.90
C TYR A 218 13.67 9.34 -2.07
N SER A 219 12.62 8.62 -2.48
CA SER A 219 11.44 8.39 -1.66
C SER A 219 11.77 7.44 -0.50
N PRO A 220 11.75 7.89 0.78
CA PRO A 220 12.14 7.04 1.91
C PRO A 220 11.26 5.79 2.03
N GLU A 221 9.97 5.94 1.76
CA GLU A 221 9.02 4.83 1.83
C GLU A 221 9.30 3.76 0.78
N THR A 222 9.54 4.18 -0.47
CA THR A 222 9.83 3.25 -1.56
C THR A 222 11.16 2.54 -1.34
N VAL A 223 12.20 3.27 -0.92
CA VAL A 223 13.51 2.69 -0.58
C VAL A 223 13.36 1.65 0.53
N PHE A 224 12.63 1.99 1.59
CA PHE A 224 12.40 1.08 2.72
C PHE A 224 11.67 -0.21 2.29
N ASN A 225 10.53 -0.07 1.58
CA ASN A 225 9.74 -1.22 1.16
C ASN A 225 10.50 -2.12 0.17
N TYR A 226 11.23 -1.53 -0.78
CA TYR A 226 12.02 -2.30 -1.73
C TYR A 226 13.19 -3.01 -1.04
N SER A 227 13.91 -2.32 -0.15
CA SER A 227 14.99 -2.94 0.62
C SER A 227 14.50 -4.08 1.52
N GLN A 228 13.33 -3.92 2.16
CA GLN A 228 12.72 -5.00 2.94
C GLN A 228 12.38 -6.22 2.07
N LEU A 229 11.78 -6.02 0.90
CA LEU A 229 11.50 -7.13 0.00
C LEU A 229 12.80 -7.85 -0.40
N LEU A 230 13.82 -7.11 -0.84
CA LEU A 230 15.11 -7.69 -1.25
C LEU A 230 15.82 -8.46 -0.12
N ALA A 231 15.59 -8.09 1.14
CA ALA A 231 16.15 -8.82 2.28
C ALA A 231 15.40 -10.14 2.61
N THR A 232 14.22 -10.35 2.01
CA THR A 232 13.38 -11.54 2.26
C THR A 232 13.40 -12.55 1.11
N ILE A 233 13.94 -12.20 -0.03
CA ILE A 233 14.10 -13.06 -1.21
C ILE A 233 15.56 -13.37 -1.47
#